data_a9f1fe4e35a5cf8a30aac473d509b13d
#
_entry.id   a9f1fe4e35a5cf8a30aac473d509b13d
#
_cell.length_a   1.000
_cell.length_b   1.000
_cell.length_c   1.000
_cell.angle_alpha   90.00
_cell.angle_beta   90.00
_cell.angle_gamma   90.00
#
_symmetry.space_group_name_H-M   'P 1'
#
loop_
_entity.id
_entity.type
_entity.pdbx_description
1 polymer ?
#
loop_
_entity_poly.entity_id
_entity_poly.type
_entity_poly.pdbx_seq_one_letter_code
_entity_poly.pdbx_strand_id
1 'polypeptide(L)'
;MKSKINVEKSYVLNAPLPNHGQSYTVISHKFVIDNTKQMLANSGFIITDEKYRANGSGEIAQGIYHIKPLSGHTDNEIGMMFAWTNSYDKSIRFQCAIGAHVFACSNGMVCGELNYARKHTGTADQEIRSQISSQIKNAQKAFDRIRDDRDNLRSTDLTAKQQAELLGRMYFNEDLISPRQMS
;
A
#
# COMPACT_ATOMS: atom_id res chain seq x y z
N MET A 1 -0.84 19.78 3.53
CA MET A 1 -0.66 18.37 3.96
C MET A 1 0.52 18.32 4.92
N LYS A 2 0.34 17.79 6.15
CA LYS A 2 1.45 17.70 7.11
C LYS A 2 2.53 16.78 6.55
N SER A 3 3.78 17.24 6.45
CA SER A 3 4.91 16.45 5.94
C SER A 3 5.14 15.23 6.83
N LYS A 4 5.32 14.05 6.24
CA LYS A 4 5.69 12.82 6.94
C LYS A 4 7.19 12.56 6.71
N ILE A 5 7.90 12.24 7.78
CA ILE A 5 9.32 11.85 7.76
C ILE A 5 9.45 10.37 8.11
N ASN A 6 10.57 9.76 7.72
CA ASN A 6 10.90 8.42 8.15
C ASN A 6 11.21 8.42 9.64
N VAL A 7 10.66 7.44 10.37
CA VAL A 7 10.79 7.32 11.81
C VAL A 7 10.99 5.86 12.20
N GLU A 8 11.53 5.64 13.38
CA GLU A 8 11.59 4.31 13.99
C GLU A 8 10.20 3.81 14.40
N LYS A 9 10.00 2.51 14.40
CA LYS A 9 8.75 1.87 14.83
C LYS A 9 8.33 2.32 16.23
N SER A 10 9.28 2.45 17.16
CA SER A 10 9.06 2.92 18.52
C SER A 10 8.40 4.29 18.58
N TYR A 11 8.76 5.20 17.67
CA TYR A 11 8.14 6.51 17.59
C TYR A 11 6.64 6.42 17.28
N VAL A 12 6.27 5.55 16.35
CA VAL A 12 4.85 5.32 15.98
C VAL A 12 4.07 4.65 17.13
N LEU A 13 4.69 3.69 17.81
CA LEU A 13 4.06 2.99 18.93
C LEU A 13 3.85 3.88 20.18
N ASN A 14 4.74 4.86 20.39
CA ASN A 14 4.70 5.77 21.53
C ASN A 14 3.86 7.04 21.27
N ALA A 15 3.27 7.19 20.08
CA ALA A 15 2.38 8.31 19.79
C ALA A 15 1.19 8.34 20.77
N PRO A 16 0.92 9.49 21.41
CA PRO A 16 -0.13 9.58 22.44
C PRO A 16 -1.51 9.31 21.82
N LEU A 17 -2.27 8.44 22.49
CA LEU A 17 -3.62 8.11 22.04
C LEU A 17 -4.58 9.28 22.36
N PRO A 18 -5.45 9.64 21.41
CA PRO A 18 -6.50 10.62 21.68
C PRO A 18 -7.59 10.01 22.59
N ASN A 19 -8.36 10.88 23.25
CA ASN A 19 -9.53 10.43 23.99
C ASN A 19 -10.62 9.88 23.04
N HIS A 20 -11.32 8.84 23.49
CA HIS A 20 -12.54 8.39 22.86
C HIS A 20 -13.61 9.49 22.88
N GLY A 21 -14.19 9.81 21.74
CA GLY A 21 -15.36 10.68 21.64
C GLY A 21 -16.62 9.85 21.41
N GLN A 22 -17.79 10.47 21.59
CA GLN A 22 -19.09 9.79 21.37
C GLN A 22 -19.24 9.14 20.00
N SER A 23 -18.62 9.70 18.96
CA SER A 23 -18.66 9.22 17.57
C SER A 23 -17.30 8.80 17.03
N TYR A 24 -16.26 8.78 17.85
CA TYR A 24 -14.90 8.48 17.42
C TYR A 24 -14.34 7.24 18.11
N THR A 25 -14.13 6.18 17.33
CA THR A 25 -13.46 4.96 17.79
C THR A 25 -11.97 5.10 17.57
N VAL A 26 -11.20 5.07 18.66
CA VAL A 26 -9.73 5.15 18.58
C VAL A 26 -9.19 3.85 18.03
N ILE A 27 -8.54 3.93 16.87
CA ILE A 27 -7.77 2.85 16.27
C ILE A 27 -6.28 3.17 16.48
N SER A 28 -5.65 2.49 17.43
CA SER A 28 -4.24 2.74 17.72
C SER A 28 -3.34 2.26 16.56
N HIS A 29 -2.21 2.95 16.34
CA HIS A 29 -1.19 2.51 15.39
C HIS A 29 -0.69 1.11 15.77
N LYS A 30 -0.56 0.83 17.06
CA LYS A 30 -0.20 -0.50 17.56
C LYS A 30 -1.20 -1.57 17.11
N PHE A 31 -2.50 -1.30 17.23
CA PHE A 31 -3.55 -2.23 16.77
C PHE A 31 -3.39 -2.53 15.27
N VAL A 32 -3.16 -1.50 14.44
CA VAL A 32 -2.98 -1.68 12.99
C VAL A 32 -1.73 -2.51 12.70
N ILE A 33 -0.61 -2.20 13.35
CA ILE A 33 0.66 -2.91 13.18
C ILE A 33 0.50 -4.38 13.55
N ASP A 34 0.00 -4.67 14.75
CA ASP A 34 -0.07 -6.03 15.28
C ASP A 34 -1.04 -6.90 14.45
N ASN A 35 -2.23 -6.37 14.13
CA ASN A 35 -3.20 -7.10 13.30
C ASN A 35 -2.68 -7.34 11.89
N THR A 36 -2.06 -6.35 11.26
CA THR A 36 -1.51 -6.54 9.91
C THR A 36 -0.42 -7.60 9.90
N LYS A 37 0.53 -7.54 10.83
CA LYS A 37 1.61 -8.53 10.92
C LYS A 37 1.09 -9.93 11.18
N GLN A 38 0.15 -10.07 12.11
CA GLN A 38 -0.48 -11.36 12.41
C GLN A 38 -1.21 -11.94 11.20
N MET A 39 -1.96 -11.11 10.47
CA MET A 39 -2.72 -11.55 9.31
C MET A 39 -1.82 -11.91 8.13
N LEU A 40 -0.74 -11.17 7.90
CA LEU A 40 0.27 -11.51 6.90
C LEU A 40 0.88 -12.87 7.21
N ALA A 41 1.32 -13.11 8.44
CA ALA A 41 1.89 -14.38 8.86
C ALA A 41 0.88 -15.55 8.73
N ASN A 42 -0.36 -15.35 9.17
CA ASN A 42 -1.43 -16.37 9.07
C ASN A 42 -1.82 -16.68 7.61
N SER A 43 -1.57 -15.77 6.70
CA SER A 43 -1.84 -15.93 5.26
C SER A 43 -0.61 -16.42 4.48
N GLY A 44 0.46 -16.82 5.17
CA GLY A 44 1.65 -17.39 4.56
C GLY A 44 2.58 -16.35 3.92
N PHE A 45 2.58 -15.12 4.42
CA PHE A 45 3.52 -14.09 3.99
C PHE A 45 4.59 -13.80 5.05
N ILE A 46 5.80 -13.53 4.58
CA ILE A 46 6.92 -13.05 5.40
C ILE A 46 7.14 -11.58 5.09
N ILE A 47 7.32 -10.77 6.13
CA ILE A 47 7.77 -9.38 6.00
C ILE A 47 9.29 -9.40 5.89
N THR A 48 9.82 -8.91 4.77
CA THR A 48 11.26 -8.84 4.49
C THR A 48 11.88 -7.51 4.87
N ASP A 49 11.09 -6.43 4.85
CA ASP A 49 11.49 -5.09 5.26
C ASP A 49 10.26 -4.33 5.76
N GLU A 50 10.45 -3.47 6.77
CA GLU A 50 9.40 -2.63 7.30
C GLU A 50 9.88 -1.18 7.46
N LYS A 51 9.09 -0.24 6.98
CA LYS A 51 9.37 1.18 7.08
C LYS A 51 8.20 1.91 7.69
N TYR A 52 8.49 2.91 8.52
CA TYR A 52 7.50 3.74 9.15
C TYR A 52 7.73 5.21 8.82
N ARG A 53 6.65 5.94 8.67
CA ARG A 53 6.65 7.39 8.47
C ARG A 53 5.60 8.01 9.38
N ALA A 54 5.89 9.16 9.94
CA ALA A 54 4.95 9.89 10.77
C ALA A 54 5.10 11.40 10.58
N ASN A 55 4.06 12.16 11.00
CA ASN A 55 4.20 13.60 11.18
C ASN A 55 4.94 13.87 12.51
N GLY A 56 5.31 15.14 12.76
CA GLY A 56 6.08 15.55 13.93
C GLY A 56 5.43 15.27 15.30
N SER A 57 4.10 15.06 15.35
CA SER A 57 3.39 14.68 16.60
C SER A 57 3.16 13.17 16.72
N GLY A 58 3.43 12.38 15.67
CA GLY A 58 3.09 10.96 15.64
C GLY A 58 1.61 10.66 15.43
N GLU A 59 0.75 11.67 15.38
CA GLU A 59 -0.70 11.49 15.21
C GLU A 59 -1.09 10.90 13.86
N ILE A 60 -0.30 11.18 12.83
CA ILE A 60 -0.49 10.61 11.49
C ILE A 60 0.69 9.68 11.23
N ALA A 61 0.40 8.40 11.04
CA ALA A 61 1.41 7.39 10.77
C ALA A 61 1.10 6.57 9.53
N GLN A 62 2.15 6.05 8.92
CA GLN A 62 2.13 5.14 7.78
C GLN A 62 3.12 4.01 8.04
N GLY A 63 2.70 2.78 7.78
CA GLY A 63 3.60 1.63 7.70
C GLY A 63 3.63 1.08 6.29
N ILE A 64 4.80 0.67 5.86
CA ILE A 64 5.07 0.05 4.56
C ILE A 64 5.83 -1.24 4.83
N TYR A 65 5.29 -2.37 4.40
CA TYR A 65 5.87 -3.68 4.56
C TYR A 65 6.18 -4.28 3.19
N HIS A 66 7.43 -4.60 2.94
CA HIS A 66 7.81 -5.46 1.83
C HIS A 66 7.53 -6.89 2.25
N ILE A 67 6.77 -7.61 1.46
CA ILE A 67 6.30 -8.96 1.78
C ILE A 67 6.65 -9.93 0.67
N LYS A 68 6.82 -11.20 1.06
CA LYS A 68 6.94 -12.30 0.10
C LYS A 68 6.13 -13.51 0.60
N PRO A 69 5.61 -14.36 -0.29
CA PRO A 69 4.99 -15.60 0.12
C PRO A 69 6.01 -16.52 0.78
N LEU A 70 5.59 -17.26 1.78
CA LEU A 70 6.41 -18.27 2.47
C LEU A 70 6.73 -19.44 1.53
N SER A 71 5.76 -19.81 0.68
CA SER A 71 5.89 -20.82 -0.37
C SER A 71 5.46 -20.18 -1.68
N GLY A 72 6.29 -20.29 -2.72
CA GLY A 72 5.94 -19.75 -4.04
C GLY A 72 7.11 -19.07 -4.74
N HIS A 73 6.84 -18.62 -5.96
CA HIS A 73 7.85 -17.96 -6.77
C HIS A 73 8.09 -16.54 -6.26
N THR A 74 9.35 -16.22 -6.02
CA THR A 74 9.79 -14.84 -5.81
C THR A 74 10.16 -14.25 -7.15
N ASP A 75 9.75 -13.01 -7.39
CA ASP A 75 10.13 -12.26 -8.58
C ASP A 75 11.30 -11.32 -8.22
N ASN A 76 12.29 -11.21 -9.11
CA ASN A 76 13.48 -10.41 -8.85
C ASN A 76 13.31 -8.92 -9.21
N GLU A 77 12.25 -8.57 -9.91
CA GLU A 77 12.02 -7.21 -10.40
C GLU A 77 10.80 -6.57 -9.73
N ILE A 78 9.81 -7.37 -9.39
CA ILE A 78 8.57 -6.90 -8.77
C ILE A 78 8.42 -7.58 -7.40
N GLY A 79 8.38 -6.77 -6.35
CA GLY A 79 8.06 -7.21 -5.00
C GLY A 79 6.60 -6.96 -4.66
N MET A 80 6.12 -7.66 -3.65
CA MET A 80 4.82 -7.35 -3.05
C MET A 80 5.00 -6.37 -1.91
N MET A 81 4.04 -5.47 -1.75
CA MET A 81 4.04 -4.48 -0.69
C MET A 81 2.64 -4.34 -0.10
N PHE A 82 2.58 -4.28 1.23
CA PHE A 82 1.41 -3.86 1.98
C PHE A 82 1.70 -2.51 2.64
N ALA A 83 0.79 -1.55 2.50
CA ALA A 83 0.91 -0.27 3.18
C ALA A 83 -0.40 0.09 3.89
N TRP A 84 -0.25 0.82 4.99
CA TRP A 84 -1.38 1.40 5.72
C TRP A 84 -1.08 2.85 6.13
N THR A 85 -2.12 3.63 6.27
CA THR A 85 -2.09 4.96 6.88
C THR A 85 -3.19 5.07 7.91
N ASN A 86 -2.86 5.63 9.07
CA ASN A 86 -3.79 5.84 10.17
C ASN A 86 -3.57 7.23 10.78
N SER A 87 -4.63 7.86 11.33
CA SER A 87 -4.50 9.15 12.00
C SER A 87 -5.31 9.23 13.29
N TYR A 88 -4.79 9.97 14.26
CA TYR A 88 -5.45 10.30 15.52
C TYR A 88 -6.15 11.67 15.47
N ASP A 89 -5.66 12.57 14.61
CA ASP A 89 -6.19 13.93 14.44
C ASP A 89 -7.44 14.01 13.55
N LYS A 90 -8.00 12.88 13.15
CA LYS A 90 -9.20 12.73 12.29
C LYS A 90 -9.04 13.32 10.88
N SER A 91 -7.86 13.79 10.51
CA SER A 91 -7.60 14.40 9.21
C SER A 91 -7.61 13.39 8.05
N ILE A 92 -7.29 12.12 8.35
CA ILE A 92 -7.22 11.04 7.37
C ILE A 92 -8.02 9.84 7.87
N ARG A 93 -8.73 9.19 6.97
CA ARG A 93 -9.34 7.88 7.24
C ARG A 93 -8.25 6.81 7.38
N PHE A 94 -8.52 5.75 8.14
CA PHE A 94 -7.70 4.55 7.98
C PHE A 94 -7.74 4.11 6.52
N GLN A 95 -6.58 3.83 5.97
CA GLN A 95 -6.43 3.34 4.61
C GLN A 95 -5.40 2.22 4.60
N CYS A 96 -5.63 1.19 3.81
CA CYS A 96 -4.62 0.19 3.51
C CYS A 96 -4.72 -0.21 2.05
N ALA A 97 -3.59 -0.64 1.51
CA ALA A 97 -3.47 -1.14 0.15
C ALA A 97 -2.44 -2.25 0.10
N ILE A 98 -2.67 -3.21 -0.79
CA ILE A 98 -1.69 -4.21 -1.16
C ILE A 98 -1.47 -4.12 -2.67
N GLY A 99 -0.23 -4.28 -3.09
CA GLY A 99 0.10 -4.12 -4.50
C GLY A 99 1.52 -4.54 -4.82
N ALA A 100 1.92 -4.33 -6.06
CA ALA A 100 3.28 -4.54 -6.53
C ALA A 100 4.16 -3.33 -6.23
N HIS A 101 5.42 -3.59 -5.94
CA HIS A 101 6.48 -2.62 -5.80
C HIS A 101 7.57 -2.93 -6.83
N VAL A 102 7.88 -1.96 -7.69
CA VAL A 102 9.01 -2.05 -8.61
C VAL A 102 10.26 -1.65 -7.85
N PHE A 103 11.25 -2.52 -7.76
CA PHE A 103 12.48 -2.28 -6.95
C PHE A 103 13.26 -1.04 -7.38
N ALA A 104 13.10 -0.57 -8.61
CA ALA A 104 13.74 0.64 -9.13
C ALA A 104 13.06 1.96 -8.69
N CYS A 105 11.87 1.92 -8.07
CA CYS A 105 11.11 3.11 -7.73
C CYS A 105 11.13 3.38 -6.20
N SER A 106 11.86 4.41 -5.78
CA SER A 106 12.04 4.75 -4.36
C SER A 106 10.92 5.61 -3.75
N ASN A 107 9.92 6.03 -4.51
CA ASN A 107 8.93 7.04 -4.08
C ASN A 107 7.88 6.57 -3.07
N GLY A 108 7.86 5.29 -2.70
CA GLY A 108 6.94 4.77 -1.67
C GLY A 108 5.45 4.96 -1.99
N MET A 109 5.12 5.19 -3.26
CA MET A 109 3.74 5.28 -3.71
C MET A 109 3.19 3.86 -3.83
N VAL A 110 2.17 3.55 -3.05
CA VAL A 110 1.47 2.27 -3.15
C VAL A 110 0.37 2.42 -4.18
N CYS A 111 0.64 1.98 -5.39
CA CYS A 111 -0.37 1.78 -6.41
C CYS A 111 -0.78 0.30 -6.34
N GLY A 112 -1.96 0.02 -5.83
CA GLY A 112 -2.47 -1.34 -5.75
C GLY A 112 -3.92 -1.40 -6.21
N GLU A 113 -4.32 -2.47 -6.84
CA GLU A 113 -5.72 -2.73 -7.22
C GLU A 113 -6.63 -2.88 -6.01
N LEU A 114 -6.06 -3.24 -4.85
CA LEU A 114 -6.79 -3.50 -3.62
C LEU A 114 -6.58 -2.36 -2.63
N ASN A 115 -7.53 -1.42 -2.60
CA ASN A 115 -7.54 -0.29 -1.70
C ASN A 115 -8.76 -0.32 -0.77
N TYR A 116 -8.56 0.07 0.47
CA TYR A 116 -9.63 0.23 1.44
C TYR A 116 -9.44 1.50 2.26
N ALA A 117 -10.55 2.21 2.52
CA ALA A 117 -10.58 3.40 3.36
C ALA A 117 -11.78 3.41 4.30
N ARG A 118 -11.57 3.64 5.60
CA ARG A 118 -12.62 3.66 6.63
C ARG A 118 -12.45 4.82 7.61
N LYS A 119 -13.55 5.50 7.94
CA LYS A 119 -13.59 6.48 9.04
C LYS A 119 -13.54 5.75 10.38
N HIS A 120 -12.99 6.41 11.40
CA HIS A 120 -12.89 5.91 12.78
C HIS A 120 -14.21 6.15 13.54
N THR A 121 -15.25 5.41 13.16
CA THR A 121 -16.59 5.54 13.78
C THR A 121 -17.23 4.17 13.99
N GLY A 122 -18.01 4.02 15.05
CA GLY A 122 -18.75 2.78 15.33
C GLY A 122 -17.85 1.56 15.46
N THR A 123 -18.12 0.52 14.71
CA THR A 123 -17.40 -0.78 14.66
C THR A 123 -16.14 -0.77 13.80
N ALA A 124 -15.48 0.38 13.66
CA ALA A 124 -14.34 0.56 12.75
C ALA A 124 -13.19 -0.43 13.00
N ASP A 125 -12.94 -0.83 14.25
CA ASP A 125 -11.91 -1.80 14.64
C ASP A 125 -12.17 -3.19 14.03
N GLN A 126 -13.40 -3.68 14.10
CA GLN A 126 -13.81 -4.98 13.54
C GLN A 126 -13.77 -4.94 12.01
N GLU A 127 -14.29 -3.87 11.42
CA GLU A 127 -14.31 -3.70 9.96
C GLU A 127 -12.89 -3.56 9.38
N ILE A 128 -12.00 -2.79 10.03
CA ILE A 128 -10.60 -2.65 9.61
C ILE A 128 -9.90 -4.00 9.64
N ARG A 129 -10.08 -4.79 10.71
CA ARG A 129 -9.53 -6.13 10.83
C ARG A 129 -10.00 -7.05 9.69
N SER A 130 -11.31 -7.07 9.44
CA SER A 130 -11.91 -7.86 8.37
C SER A 130 -11.37 -7.46 6.99
N GLN A 131 -11.22 -6.17 6.74
CA GLN A 131 -10.73 -5.65 5.45
C GLN A 131 -9.24 -5.91 5.24
N ILE A 132 -8.40 -5.74 6.26
CA ILE A 132 -6.99 -6.13 6.18
C ILE A 132 -6.90 -7.62 5.80
N SER A 133 -7.66 -8.47 6.46
CA SER A 133 -7.70 -9.92 6.16
C SER A 133 -8.14 -10.21 4.73
N SER A 134 -9.20 -9.56 4.27
CA SER A 134 -9.72 -9.72 2.90
C SER A 134 -8.70 -9.30 1.85
N GLN A 135 -8.05 -8.17 2.04
CA GLN A 135 -7.01 -7.69 1.10
C GLN A 135 -5.82 -8.63 1.05
N ILE A 136 -5.34 -9.10 2.20
CA ILE A 136 -4.21 -10.03 2.27
C ILE A 136 -4.56 -11.37 1.57
N LYS A 137 -5.77 -11.88 1.74
CA LYS A 137 -6.22 -13.12 1.07
C LYS A 137 -6.22 -13.01 -0.45
N ASN A 138 -6.51 -11.84 -0.98
CA ASN A 138 -6.53 -11.60 -2.43
C ASN A 138 -5.17 -11.19 -3.00
N ALA A 139 -4.19 -10.93 -2.14
CA ALA A 139 -2.89 -10.39 -2.51
C ALA A 139 -2.14 -11.26 -3.50
N GLN A 140 -2.10 -12.58 -3.26
CA GLN A 140 -1.36 -13.49 -4.11
C GLN A 140 -1.92 -13.49 -5.54
N LYS A 141 -3.25 -13.55 -5.70
CA LYS A 141 -3.89 -13.51 -7.02
C LYS A 141 -3.62 -12.20 -7.76
N ALA A 142 -3.69 -11.07 -7.04
CA ALA A 142 -3.39 -9.77 -7.62
C ALA A 142 -1.93 -9.68 -8.06
N PHE A 143 -1.01 -10.21 -7.27
CA PHE A 143 0.42 -10.22 -7.59
C PHE A 143 0.73 -11.13 -8.79
N ASP A 144 0.19 -12.35 -8.82
CA ASP A 144 0.37 -13.28 -9.94
C ASP A 144 -0.14 -12.65 -11.24
N ARG A 145 -1.29 -12.00 -11.22
CA ARG A 145 -1.83 -11.28 -12.38
C ARG A 145 -0.91 -10.16 -12.86
N ILE A 146 -0.40 -9.31 -11.95
CA ILE A 146 0.53 -8.23 -12.32
C ILE A 146 1.80 -8.80 -12.96
N ARG A 147 2.31 -9.92 -12.45
CA ARG A 147 3.47 -10.59 -13.04
C ARG A 147 3.16 -11.14 -14.43
N ASP A 148 2.03 -11.80 -14.59
CA ASP A 148 1.60 -12.35 -15.87
C ASP A 148 1.37 -11.23 -16.91
N ASP A 149 0.75 -10.11 -16.49
CA ASP A 149 0.56 -8.94 -17.35
C ASP A 149 1.90 -8.34 -17.80
N ARG A 150 2.89 -8.23 -16.89
CA ARG A 150 4.26 -7.79 -17.25
C ARG A 150 4.88 -8.73 -18.29
N ASP A 151 4.81 -10.03 -18.07
CA ASP A 151 5.44 -11.03 -18.95
C ASP A 151 4.76 -11.05 -20.34
N ASN A 152 3.44 -10.91 -20.37
CA ASN A 152 2.68 -10.74 -21.61
C ASN A 152 3.07 -9.46 -22.35
N LEU A 153 3.19 -8.33 -21.67
CA LEU A 153 3.63 -7.07 -22.28
C LEU A 153 5.04 -7.15 -22.84
N ARG A 154 5.95 -7.85 -22.17
CA ARG A 154 7.33 -8.07 -22.63
C ARG A 154 7.41 -8.95 -23.86
N SER A 155 6.53 -9.92 -23.98
CA SER A 155 6.47 -10.82 -25.14
C SER A 155 5.71 -10.24 -26.33
N THR A 156 5.11 -9.06 -26.18
CA THR A 156 4.33 -8.40 -27.23
C THR A 156 5.22 -7.50 -28.08
N ASP A 157 5.48 -7.92 -29.31
CA ASP A 157 6.17 -7.09 -30.28
C ASP A 157 5.22 -6.08 -30.93
N LEU A 158 5.57 -4.80 -30.82
CA LEU A 158 4.82 -3.70 -31.41
C LEU A 158 5.61 -3.14 -32.64
N THR A 159 4.92 -2.96 -33.75
CA THR A 159 5.47 -2.21 -34.90
C THR A 159 5.64 -0.73 -34.48
N ALA A 160 6.52 0.01 -35.16
CA ALA A 160 6.75 1.42 -34.95
C ALA A 160 5.45 2.25 -35.01
N LYS A 161 4.52 1.88 -35.90
CA LYS A 161 3.21 2.51 -36.00
C LYS A 161 2.36 2.28 -34.75
N GLN A 162 2.29 1.05 -34.24
CA GLN A 162 1.56 0.72 -33.03
C GLN A 162 2.16 1.37 -31.79
N GLN A 163 3.50 1.47 -31.71
CA GLN A 163 4.17 2.20 -30.63
C GLN A 163 3.79 3.68 -30.63
N ALA A 164 3.83 4.34 -31.81
CA ALA A 164 3.44 5.74 -31.94
C ALA A 164 1.95 5.98 -31.58
N GLU A 165 1.07 5.07 -32.02
CA GLU A 165 -0.35 5.13 -31.69
C GLU A 165 -0.60 4.95 -30.17
N LEU A 166 0.07 3.99 -29.54
CA LEU A 166 -0.02 3.75 -28.10
C LEU A 166 0.43 4.97 -27.32
N LEU A 167 1.60 5.53 -27.63
CA LEU A 167 2.12 6.74 -27.00
C LEU A 167 1.19 7.94 -27.20
N GLY A 168 0.64 8.10 -28.40
CA GLY A 168 -0.33 9.15 -28.70
C GLY A 168 -1.60 9.03 -27.86
N ARG A 169 -2.15 7.83 -27.70
CA ARG A 169 -3.30 7.58 -26.83
C ARG A 169 -3.01 7.87 -25.37
N MET A 170 -1.87 7.38 -24.85
CA MET A 170 -1.47 7.60 -23.45
C MET A 170 -1.29 9.09 -23.14
N TYR A 171 -0.82 9.87 -24.10
CA TYR A 171 -0.58 11.30 -23.94
C TYR A 171 -1.85 12.15 -24.13
N PHE A 172 -2.57 11.95 -25.24
CA PHE A 172 -3.67 12.84 -25.62
C PHE A 172 -5.04 12.44 -25.08
N ASN A 173 -5.29 11.15 -24.90
CA ASN A 173 -6.62 10.69 -24.55
C ASN A 173 -6.75 10.33 -23.07
N GLU A 174 -5.67 9.87 -22.45
CA GLU A 174 -5.76 9.26 -21.12
C GLU A 174 -4.89 9.98 -20.07
N ASP A 175 -4.15 11.02 -20.44
CA ASP A 175 -3.27 11.78 -19.53
C ASP A 175 -2.33 10.91 -18.66
N LEU A 176 -1.94 9.73 -19.19
CA LEU A 176 -1.11 8.76 -18.46
C LEU A 176 0.38 9.13 -18.47
N ILE A 177 0.83 9.89 -19.47
CA ILE A 177 2.21 10.32 -19.61
C ILE A 177 2.29 11.82 -19.82
N SER A 178 3.31 12.44 -19.24
CA SER A 178 3.59 13.87 -19.36
C SER A 178 4.52 14.17 -20.52
N PRO A 179 4.60 15.43 -21.02
CA PRO A 179 5.57 15.83 -22.05
C PRO A 179 7.02 15.47 -21.73
N ARG A 180 7.41 15.49 -20.44
CA ARG A 180 8.75 15.14 -19.96
C ARG A 180 9.07 13.65 -20.06
N GLN A 181 8.06 12.79 -20.14
CA GLN A 181 8.24 11.34 -20.29
C GLN A 181 8.25 10.92 -21.75
N MET A 182 7.92 11.84 -22.67
CA MET A 182 7.97 11.64 -24.12
C MET A 182 9.31 12.08 -24.76
N SER A 183 10.12 12.84 -24.04
CA SER A 183 11.45 13.31 -24.45
C SER A 183 12.54 12.37 -23.95
#